data_025f998dce4454b75f8e94b1d35cac65
#
_entry.id   025f998dce4454b75f8e94b1d35cac65
#
_cell.length_a   1.000
_cell.length_b   1.000
_cell.length_c   1.000
_cell.angle_alpha   90.00
_cell.angle_beta   90.00
_cell.angle_gamma   90.00
#
_symmetry.space_group_name_H-M   'P 1'
#
loop_
_entity.id
_entity.type
_entity.pdbx_description
1 polymer ?
#
loop_
_entity_poly.entity_id
_entity_poly.type
_entity_poly.pdbx_seq_one_letter_code
_entity_poly.pdbx_strand_id
1 'polypeptide(L)'
;VFISNSQLPEDVKDHLSNQHLVDDILERQNSGFDFAAWRDGMKTVGFDQLAHFDSVTLMNDTCFGPLWDLESIYQQFENDLEVDFWGMTNYRKDKDFNEHIQSYYLSFKKQVIESSTFHEFWQGVQDFTNVQDVIDLVDIGNKLHVKTLLFVDKT
;
A
#
# COMPACT_ATOMS: atom_id res chain seq x y z
N VAL A 1 0.40 1.47 11.54
CA VAL A 1 -0.61 2.55 11.59
C VAL A 1 -1.92 2.05 10.99
N PHE A 2 -3.03 2.26 11.69
CA PHE A 2 -4.38 2.05 11.19
C PHE A 2 -4.96 3.39 10.71
N ILE A 3 -5.47 3.43 9.47
CA ILE A 3 -6.00 4.65 8.87
C ILE A 3 -7.49 4.49 8.65
N SER A 4 -8.30 5.38 9.24
CA SER A 4 -9.74 5.41 9.06
C SER A 4 -10.18 6.65 8.29
N ASN A 5 -10.97 6.48 7.25
CA ASN A 5 -11.61 7.56 6.48
C ASN A 5 -12.88 8.11 7.15
N SER A 6 -13.09 7.78 8.43
CA SER A 6 -14.19 8.27 9.26
C SER A 6 -13.79 8.29 10.74
N GLN A 7 -14.57 8.95 11.57
CA GLN A 7 -14.40 8.83 13.00
C GLN A 7 -14.72 7.40 13.47
N LEU A 8 -13.83 6.83 14.25
CA LEU A 8 -14.01 5.53 14.87
C LEU A 8 -14.77 5.67 16.19
N PRO A 9 -15.65 4.73 16.52
CA PRO A 9 -16.19 4.59 17.88
C PRO A 9 -15.06 4.39 18.90
N GLU A 10 -15.23 4.94 20.10
CA GLU A 10 -14.19 4.84 21.15
C GLU A 10 -13.89 3.39 21.54
N ASP A 11 -14.91 2.54 21.62
CA ASP A 11 -14.73 1.12 21.89
C ASP A 11 -13.87 0.39 20.84
N VAL A 12 -13.93 0.82 19.57
CA VAL A 12 -13.07 0.28 18.50
C VAL A 12 -11.63 0.76 18.68
N LYS A 13 -11.42 2.05 18.98
CA LYS A 13 -10.08 2.59 19.25
C LYS A 13 -9.45 1.90 20.46
N ASP A 14 -10.21 1.75 21.53
CA ASP A 14 -9.78 1.06 22.75
C ASP A 14 -9.41 -0.39 22.45
N HIS A 15 -10.21 -1.09 21.62
CA HIS A 15 -9.91 -2.46 21.24
C HIS A 15 -8.59 -2.56 20.46
N LEU A 16 -8.40 -1.72 19.44
CA LEU A 16 -7.19 -1.70 18.63
C LEU A 16 -5.95 -1.42 19.47
N SER A 17 -6.03 -0.45 20.37
CA SER A 17 -4.92 -0.01 21.21
C SER A 17 -4.63 -1.00 22.34
N ASN A 18 -5.65 -1.46 23.07
CA ASN A 18 -5.48 -2.34 24.23
C ASN A 18 -5.01 -3.75 23.85
N GLN A 19 -5.34 -4.21 22.65
CA GLN A 19 -4.85 -5.48 22.12
C GLN A 19 -3.49 -5.34 21.43
N HIS A 20 -2.89 -4.15 21.43
CA HIS A 20 -1.62 -3.87 20.71
C HIS A 20 -1.65 -4.28 19.23
N LEU A 21 -2.83 -4.15 18.59
CA LEU A 21 -3.00 -4.49 17.17
C LEU A 21 -2.42 -3.43 16.26
N VAL A 22 -2.32 -2.19 16.76
CA VAL A 22 -1.78 -1.05 16.04
C VAL A 22 -0.93 -0.17 16.96
N ASP A 23 0.09 0.45 16.40
CA ASP A 23 0.93 1.42 17.15
C ASP A 23 0.33 2.82 17.11
N ASP A 24 -0.44 3.14 16.05
CA ASP A 24 -1.04 4.46 15.88
C ASP A 24 -2.34 4.37 15.08
N ILE A 25 -3.25 5.31 15.30
CA ILE A 25 -4.53 5.43 14.61
C ILE A 25 -4.64 6.84 14.02
N LEU A 26 -4.80 6.91 12.70
CA LEU A 26 -5.06 8.14 11.96
C LEU A 26 -6.53 8.20 11.52
N GLU A 27 -7.29 9.12 12.07
CA GLU A 27 -8.64 9.44 11.60
C GLU A 27 -8.58 10.62 10.63
N ARG A 28 -9.21 10.48 9.48
CA ARG A 28 -9.24 11.51 8.45
C ARG A 28 -10.62 11.60 7.76
N GLN A 29 -10.85 12.69 7.03
CA GLN A 29 -12.01 12.76 6.15
C GLN A 29 -11.80 11.85 4.94
N ASN A 30 -12.88 11.25 4.44
CA ASN A 30 -12.84 10.42 3.25
C ASN A 30 -12.70 11.31 1.99
N SER A 31 -11.44 11.58 1.61
CA SER A 31 -11.08 12.29 0.38
C SER A 31 -9.89 11.59 -0.27
N GLY A 32 -9.85 11.53 -1.61
CA GLY A 32 -8.74 10.96 -2.36
C GLY A 32 -8.57 9.44 -2.22
N PHE A 33 -9.57 8.74 -1.72
CA PHE A 33 -9.62 7.27 -1.60
C PHE A 33 -8.42 6.67 -0.85
N ASP A 34 -8.05 5.44 -1.14
CA ASP A 34 -6.97 4.70 -0.47
C ASP A 34 -5.60 5.36 -0.64
N PHE A 35 -5.29 5.89 -1.84
CA PHE A 35 -4.01 6.51 -2.10
C PHE A 35 -3.75 7.75 -1.25
N ALA A 36 -4.75 8.59 -1.07
CA ALA A 36 -4.60 9.74 -0.18
C ALA A 36 -4.53 9.30 1.30
N ALA A 37 -5.26 8.25 1.68
CA ALA A 37 -5.15 7.68 3.03
C ALA A 37 -3.73 7.16 3.29
N TRP A 38 -3.15 6.39 2.37
CA TRP A 38 -1.78 5.89 2.50
C TRP A 38 -0.73 7.01 2.50
N ARG A 39 -0.90 8.02 1.62
CA ARG A 39 -0.07 9.24 1.66
C ARG A 39 -0.08 9.88 3.05
N ASP A 40 -1.26 10.06 3.62
CA ASP A 40 -1.41 10.70 4.92
C ASP A 40 -0.82 9.85 6.04
N GLY A 41 -1.01 8.53 5.99
CA GLY A 41 -0.36 7.60 6.91
C GLY A 41 1.16 7.64 6.83
N MET A 42 1.73 7.63 5.63
CA MET A 42 3.19 7.74 5.44
C MET A 42 3.73 9.09 5.90
N LYS A 43 2.99 10.19 5.68
CA LYS A 43 3.35 11.51 6.22
C LYS A 43 3.30 11.54 7.73
N THR A 44 2.34 10.87 8.35
CA THR A 44 2.23 10.78 9.82
C THR A 44 3.42 10.03 10.43
N VAL A 45 3.80 8.90 9.84
CA VAL A 45 5.01 8.16 10.27
C VAL A 45 6.28 8.96 9.97
N GLY A 46 6.32 9.64 8.84
CA GLY A 46 7.50 10.32 8.31
C GLY A 46 8.35 9.42 7.41
N PHE A 47 8.70 9.93 6.23
CA PHE A 47 9.46 9.16 5.23
C PHE A 47 10.83 8.71 5.74
N ASP A 48 11.49 9.55 6.54
CA ASP A 48 12.77 9.18 7.17
C ASP A 48 12.62 8.00 8.14
N GLN A 49 11.48 7.91 8.83
CA GLN A 49 11.19 6.78 9.72
C GLN A 49 10.84 5.52 8.91
N LEU A 50 10.11 5.65 7.80
CA LEU A 50 9.80 4.52 6.92
C LEU A 50 11.07 3.85 6.39
N ALA A 51 12.13 4.60 6.13
CA ALA A 51 13.43 4.09 5.67
C ALA A 51 14.15 3.18 6.69
N HIS A 52 13.70 3.14 7.94
CA HIS A 52 14.27 2.21 8.94
C HIS A 52 13.66 0.79 8.88
N PHE A 53 12.57 0.61 8.14
CA PHE A 53 11.94 -0.70 7.95
C PHE A 53 12.51 -1.40 6.72
N ASP A 54 12.50 -2.72 6.73
CA ASP A 54 12.93 -3.54 5.58
C ASP A 54 11.91 -3.50 4.43
N SER A 55 10.63 -3.36 4.78
CA SER A 55 9.55 -3.16 3.82
C SER A 55 8.40 -2.34 4.41
N VAL A 56 7.61 -1.73 3.53
CA VAL A 56 6.35 -1.04 3.86
C VAL A 56 5.22 -1.66 3.06
N THR A 57 4.22 -2.18 3.76
CA THR A 57 3.03 -2.76 3.13
C THR A 57 1.84 -1.83 3.29
N LEU A 58 1.20 -1.51 2.17
CA LEU A 58 -0.05 -0.76 2.09
C LEU A 58 -1.17 -1.73 1.79
N MET A 59 -2.23 -1.70 2.57
CA MET A 59 -3.38 -2.58 2.38
C MET A 59 -4.67 -1.86 2.73
N ASN A 60 -5.78 -2.30 2.13
CA ASN A 60 -7.11 -1.82 2.44
C ASN A 60 -8.03 -2.97 2.88
N ASP A 61 -9.25 -2.65 3.23
CA ASP A 61 -10.25 -3.57 3.78
C ASP A 61 -11.18 -4.19 2.72
N THR A 62 -10.87 -4.05 1.43
CA THR A 62 -11.73 -4.59 0.35
C THR A 62 -11.67 -6.11 0.25
N CYS A 63 -10.62 -6.74 0.78
CA CYS A 63 -10.45 -8.19 0.79
C CYS A 63 -10.41 -8.73 2.21
N PHE A 64 -11.13 -9.84 2.43
CA PHE A 64 -11.07 -10.57 3.69
C PHE A 64 -9.88 -11.54 3.66
N GLY A 65 -8.96 -11.39 4.61
CA GLY A 65 -7.77 -12.23 4.70
C GLY A 65 -6.74 -11.72 5.72
N PRO A 66 -5.59 -12.33 5.80
CA PRO A 66 -5.16 -13.54 5.05
C PRO A 66 -5.85 -14.80 5.56
N LEU A 67 -6.19 -15.72 4.65
CA LEU A 67 -6.78 -17.01 4.98
C LEU A 67 -5.72 -18.10 5.24
N TRP A 68 -4.45 -17.79 5.02
CA TRP A 68 -3.28 -18.64 5.22
C TRP A 68 -2.08 -17.80 5.62
N ASP A 69 -1.03 -18.44 6.06
CA ASP A 69 0.22 -17.80 6.41
C ASP A 69 0.90 -17.21 5.17
N LEU A 70 1.28 -15.93 5.27
CA LEU A 70 1.95 -15.20 4.21
C LEU A 70 3.49 -15.30 4.27
N GLU A 71 4.06 -15.96 5.27
CA GLU A 71 5.51 -16.00 5.47
C GLU A 71 6.26 -16.49 4.22
N SER A 72 5.77 -17.56 3.59
CA SER A 72 6.40 -18.10 2.38
C SER A 72 6.39 -17.12 1.21
N ILE A 73 5.34 -16.31 1.09
CA ILE A 73 5.22 -15.27 0.06
C ILE A 73 6.23 -14.16 0.34
N TYR A 74 6.30 -13.68 1.59
CA TYR A 74 7.29 -12.68 1.98
C TYR A 74 8.71 -13.19 1.74
N GLN A 75 9.04 -14.40 2.19
CA GLN A 75 10.36 -14.98 1.96
C GLN A 75 10.72 -15.07 0.48
N GLN A 76 9.78 -15.41 -0.38
CA GLN A 76 10.00 -15.46 -1.82
C GLN A 76 10.35 -14.08 -2.38
N PHE A 77 9.56 -13.07 -2.08
CA PHE A 77 9.72 -11.75 -2.69
C PHE A 77 10.78 -10.89 -2.02
N GLU A 78 10.93 -10.96 -0.69
CA GLU A 78 11.95 -10.19 0.02
C GLU A 78 13.38 -10.67 -0.33
N ASN A 79 13.57 -11.96 -0.62
CA ASN A 79 14.87 -12.51 -1.01
C ASN A 79 15.17 -12.38 -2.52
N ASP A 80 14.19 -12.04 -3.35
CA ASP A 80 14.38 -11.86 -4.79
C ASP A 80 14.95 -10.47 -5.07
N LEU A 81 16.23 -10.39 -5.47
CA LEU A 81 16.93 -9.13 -5.75
C LEU A 81 16.44 -8.42 -7.02
N GLU A 82 15.66 -9.10 -7.85
CA GLU A 82 15.08 -8.52 -9.06
C GLU A 82 13.72 -7.88 -8.82
N VAL A 83 13.20 -7.98 -7.59
CA VAL A 83 11.90 -7.42 -7.18
C VAL A 83 12.11 -6.21 -6.31
N ASP A 84 11.54 -5.09 -6.68
CA ASP A 84 11.55 -3.84 -5.93
C ASP A 84 10.27 -3.65 -5.10
N PHE A 85 9.12 -4.02 -5.69
CA PHE A 85 7.85 -4.10 -4.96
C PHE A 85 6.96 -5.21 -5.54
N TRP A 86 5.96 -5.64 -4.78
CA TRP A 86 5.06 -6.70 -5.18
C TRP A 86 3.65 -6.51 -4.61
N GLY A 87 2.71 -7.26 -5.16
CA GLY A 87 1.31 -7.29 -4.70
C GLY A 87 0.70 -8.67 -4.92
N MET A 88 -0.47 -8.90 -4.34
CA MET A 88 -1.11 -10.22 -4.31
C MET A 88 -1.71 -10.63 -5.65
N THR A 89 -2.27 -9.70 -6.41
CA THR A 89 -2.94 -10.02 -7.67
C THR A 89 -2.66 -9.01 -8.75
N ASN A 90 -2.76 -9.48 -9.98
CA ASN A 90 -2.61 -8.70 -11.19
C ASN A 90 -3.94 -8.53 -11.91
N TYR A 91 -4.26 -7.30 -12.29
CA TYR A 91 -5.30 -7.03 -13.28
C TYR A 91 -4.70 -7.15 -14.68
N ARG A 92 -5.19 -8.10 -15.48
CA ARG A 92 -4.72 -8.27 -16.86
C ARG A 92 -5.30 -7.17 -17.74
N LYS A 93 -4.48 -6.68 -18.67
CA LYS A 93 -4.90 -5.67 -19.64
C LYS A 93 -6.21 -6.06 -20.34
N ASP A 94 -7.14 -5.14 -20.39
CA ASP A 94 -8.35 -5.23 -21.19
C ASP A 94 -8.54 -4.00 -22.11
N LYS A 95 -9.79 -3.70 -22.49
CA LYS A 95 -10.12 -2.58 -23.39
C LYS A 95 -9.96 -1.22 -22.70
N ASP A 96 -10.23 -1.17 -21.41
CA ASP A 96 -10.41 0.05 -20.64
C ASP A 96 -9.19 0.34 -19.75
N PHE A 97 -8.45 -0.70 -19.33
CA PHE A 97 -7.34 -0.57 -18.39
C PHE A 97 -6.08 -1.30 -18.83
N ASN A 98 -4.94 -0.70 -18.57
CA ASN A 98 -3.65 -1.35 -18.69
C ASN A 98 -3.46 -2.41 -17.60
N GLU A 99 -2.55 -3.34 -17.86
CA GLU A 99 -2.14 -4.32 -16.86
C GLU A 99 -1.49 -3.63 -15.67
N HIS A 100 -1.90 -3.99 -14.45
CA HIS A 100 -1.38 -3.41 -13.21
C HIS A 100 -1.58 -4.33 -12.01
N ILE A 101 -0.75 -4.15 -10.97
CA ILE A 101 -1.00 -4.77 -9.66
C ILE A 101 -2.24 -4.13 -9.04
N GLN A 102 -3.13 -4.97 -8.51
CA GLN A 102 -4.29 -4.46 -7.77
C GLN A 102 -3.85 -3.87 -6.43
N SER A 103 -4.34 -2.68 -6.14
CA SER A 103 -3.85 -1.84 -5.05
C SER A 103 -4.22 -2.29 -3.65
N TYR A 104 -5.14 -3.26 -3.48
CA TYR A 104 -5.58 -3.67 -2.15
C TYR A 104 -4.47 -4.25 -1.25
N TYR A 105 -3.32 -4.63 -1.84
CA TYR A 105 -2.14 -5.08 -1.12
C TYR A 105 -0.88 -4.79 -1.95
N LEU A 106 -0.04 -3.89 -1.45
CA LEU A 106 1.21 -3.47 -2.08
C LEU A 106 2.33 -3.48 -1.05
N SER A 107 3.42 -4.18 -1.30
CA SER A 107 4.61 -4.19 -0.44
C SER A 107 5.81 -3.63 -1.18
N PHE A 108 6.45 -2.62 -0.61
CA PHE A 108 7.62 -1.92 -1.13
C PHE A 108 8.83 -2.28 -0.31
N LYS A 109 9.91 -2.68 -0.95
CA LYS A 109 11.17 -2.97 -0.29
C LYS A 109 11.93 -1.70 0.08
N LYS A 110 12.87 -1.85 1.00
CA LYS A 110 13.70 -0.77 1.55
C LYS A 110 14.31 0.11 0.48
N GLN A 111 14.92 -0.47 -0.57
CA GLN A 111 15.55 0.31 -1.65
C GLN A 111 14.57 1.24 -2.38
N VAL A 112 13.29 0.86 -2.47
CA VAL A 112 12.26 1.72 -3.04
C VAL A 112 11.87 2.82 -2.07
N ILE A 113 11.65 2.47 -0.80
CA ILE A 113 11.26 3.40 0.25
C ILE A 113 12.29 4.51 0.42
N GLU A 114 13.58 4.19 0.31
CA GLU A 114 14.69 5.15 0.42
C GLU A 114 14.86 6.04 -0.83
N SER A 115 14.18 5.71 -1.94
CA SER A 115 14.35 6.47 -3.18
C SER A 115 13.63 7.82 -3.15
N SER A 116 14.25 8.84 -3.74
CA SER A 116 13.61 10.16 -3.90
C SER A 116 12.33 10.06 -4.74
N THR A 117 12.31 9.16 -5.73
CA THR A 117 11.14 8.94 -6.59
C THR A 117 9.93 8.44 -5.79
N PHE A 118 10.14 7.55 -4.82
CA PHE A 118 9.07 7.09 -3.91
C PHE A 118 8.51 8.26 -3.08
N HIS A 119 9.41 9.06 -2.51
CA HIS A 119 9.01 10.22 -1.71
C HIS A 119 8.25 11.25 -2.56
N GLU A 120 8.76 11.60 -3.73
CA GLU A 120 8.13 12.55 -4.66
C GLU A 120 6.75 12.06 -5.12
N PHE A 121 6.65 10.77 -5.47
CA PHE A 121 5.38 10.16 -5.87
C PHE A 121 4.34 10.31 -4.77
N TRP A 122 4.64 9.84 -3.56
CA TRP A 122 3.67 9.85 -2.47
C TRP A 122 3.36 11.25 -1.95
N GLN A 123 4.33 12.16 -1.96
CA GLN A 123 4.07 13.57 -1.63
C GLN A 123 3.19 14.25 -2.68
N GLY A 124 3.27 13.84 -3.93
CA GLY A 124 2.50 14.36 -5.05
C GLY A 124 1.07 13.81 -5.18
N VAL A 125 0.72 12.73 -4.47
CA VAL A 125 -0.65 12.18 -4.46
C VAL A 125 -1.62 13.23 -3.93
N GLN A 126 -2.67 13.52 -4.70
CA GLN A 126 -3.69 14.52 -4.38
C GLN A 126 -4.98 13.86 -3.86
N ASP A 127 -5.86 14.68 -3.31
CA ASP A 127 -7.20 14.26 -2.92
C ASP A 127 -8.11 14.23 -4.15
N PHE A 128 -7.99 13.18 -4.95
CA PHE A 128 -8.82 12.98 -6.13
C PHE A 128 -10.30 12.87 -5.75
N THR A 129 -11.15 13.44 -6.61
CA THR A 129 -12.61 13.44 -6.41
C THR A 129 -13.33 12.38 -7.21
N ASN A 130 -12.63 11.75 -8.17
CA ASN A 130 -13.18 10.66 -8.97
C ASN A 130 -12.21 9.46 -9.00
N VAL A 131 -12.78 8.27 -9.17
CA VAL A 131 -12.03 7.01 -9.16
C VAL A 131 -11.12 6.88 -10.37
N GLN A 132 -11.48 7.46 -11.52
CA GLN A 132 -10.67 7.32 -12.74
C GLN A 132 -9.30 7.97 -12.58
N ASP A 133 -9.22 9.15 -11.94
CA ASP A 133 -7.95 9.82 -11.68
C ASP A 133 -7.05 8.98 -10.77
N VAL A 134 -7.65 8.22 -9.84
CA VAL A 134 -6.90 7.26 -9.00
C VAL A 134 -6.41 6.08 -9.83
N ILE A 135 -7.25 5.53 -10.70
CA ILE A 135 -6.86 4.41 -11.58
C ILE A 135 -5.71 4.82 -12.50
N ASP A 136 -5.73 6.03 -13.04
CA ASP A 136 -4.65 6.56 -13.87
C ASP A 136 -3.34 6.78 -13.06
N LEU A 137 -3.46 6.88 -11.74
CA LEU A 137 -2.30 6.92 -10.83
C LEU A 137 -1.74 5.52 -10.53
N VAL A 138 -2.55 4.47 -10.61
CA VAL A 138 -2.22 3.10 -10.15
C VAL A 138 -1.09 2.44 -10.94
N ASP A 139 -0.64 2.99 -12.05
CA ASP A 139 0.57 2.53 -12.74
C ASP A 139 1.86 2.90 -11.95
N ILE A 140 1.86 2.50 -10.68
CA ILE A 140 2.92 2.78 -9.71
C ILE A 140 4.26 2.26 -10.23
N GLY A 141 4.28 1.05 -10.82
CA GLY A 141 5.49 0.43 -11.31
C GLY A 141 6.22 1.28 -12.36
N ASN A 142 5.48 1.80 -13.33
CA ASN A 142 6.06 2.67 -14.34
C ASN A 142 6.44 4.04 -13.77
N LYS A 143 5.63 4.60 -12.87
CA LYS A 143 5.90 5.92 -12.28
C LYS A 143 7.10 5.92 -11.33
N LEU A 144 7.30 4.83 -10.60
CA LEU A 144 8.45 4.66 -9.71
C LEU A 144 9.70 4.12 -10.44
N HIS A 145 9.58 3.73 -11.72
CA HIS A 145 10.67 3.10 -12.49
C HIS A 145 11.27 1.88 -11.78
N VAL A 146 10.43 1.09 -11.13
CA VAL A 146 10.82 -0.06 -10.32
C VAL A 146 10.45 -1.38 -10.95
N LYS A 147 11.21 -2.42 -10.65
CA LYS A 147 10.92 -3.78 -11.09
C LYS A 147 9.79 -4.39 -10.27
N THR A 148 8.75 -4.77 -10.94
CA THR A 148 7.54 -5.34 -10.34
C THR A 148 7.50 -6.83 -10.60
N LEU A 149 7.23 -7.64 -9.57
CA LEU A 149 6.86 -9.02 -9.74
C LEU A 149 5.42 -9.23 -9.27
N LEU A 150 4.68 -9.98 -10.06
CA LEU A 150 3.30 -10.36 -9.80
C LEU A 150 3.27 -11.76 -9.20
N PHE A 151 2.53 -11.94 -8.13
CA PHE A 151 2.18 -13.28 -7.70
C PHE A 151 1.21 -13.86 -8.72
N VAL A 152 1.71 -14.74 -9.61
CA VAL A 152 0.87 -15.55 -10.48
C VAL A 152 0.76 -16.91 -9.80
N ASP A 153 -0.42 -17.22 -9.27
CA ASP A 153 -0.74 -18.58 -8.88
C ASP A 153 -0.56 -19.48 -10.11
N LYS A 154 0.45 -20.33 -10.07
CA LYS A 154 0.63 -21.38 -11.09
C LYS A 154 -0.24 -22.56 -10.67
N THR A 155 -1.56 -22.44 -10.90
CA THR A 155 -2.43 -23.62 -10.95
C THR A 155 -2.06 -24.53 -12.11
#